data_51ad8c4c2ab19eed0db4625697687355
#
_entry.id   51ad8c4c2ab19eed0db4625697687355
#
_cell.length_a   1.000
_cell.length_b   1.000
_cell.length_c   1.000
_cell.angle_alpha   90.00
_cell.angle_beta   90.00
_cell.angle_gamma   90.00
#
_symmetry.space_group_name_H-M   'P 1'
#
loop_
_entity.id
_entity.type
_entity.pdbx_description
1 polymer ?
#
loop_
_entity_poly.entity_id
_entity_poly.type
_entity_poly.pdbx_seq_one_letter_code
_entity_poly.pdbx_strand_id
1 'polypeptide(L)'
;MFINMFVIPYFFILYINIVHCLFVSDMTETSFGNINEGLIAAFGDFNSDELTDAFIINASSVEVLLAHDKEPFLRPSLYKCNFNNLNITSIVPGDFDGDAYMDILITTQLQNVTPSVHEVRILWGGMSTLNCSDALLIKAISIGQPLVLDYNRDMILDLFGINSQKQRVFWVFDKSRSTPTEIMMSGQKLKDIKLPHSHSFLDVNDDNAADLLVTTALDVEIWLNEEIGFKYNSSIELLVGHATIYGQALFIDVALSGQFFLVIPVCYDLECINSTILIYDNHQWHDLQVDFNDGKGTLWRFIPPRDEVYFDTITMRSGDYNMDGYPDILMTLSPVNGKDTKAFLLHNVACNLPGCKFHRTFEVQWERFNSFGNNVVMATFYDFYMDGVLDVIYVQKNSTNSTQKYIMKAFRNELDYDTNFIKVIVVTGLSNEKVPTINGTLYTRKVTFGTNLPGPKIGYNTWSQESTYRKGVCAQLPQSAYFALQLPYSIFGLDRTPNFVDTLSVGLSGYSKSWTQIIPNSQIVLIPAPPDDPSQWRAQLFVTPSKVILKSVFVLTAILIVIIGCVLYLHWKERNDRQDIIEIDEKTYVKI
;
A
#
# COMPACT_ATOMS: atom_id res chain seq x y z
N MET A 1 -57.55 -4.39 -5.24
CA MET A 1 -56.78 -4.80 -6.42
C MET A 1 -55.52 -3.94 -6.65
N PHE A 2 -55.14 -3.08 -5.71
CA PHE A 2 -53.95 -2.19 -5.84
C PHE A 2 -52.74 -2.61 -4.96
N ILE A 3 -52.86 -3.62 -4.09
CA ILE A 3 -51.78 -4.04 -3.18
C ILE A 3 -50.81 -5.05 -3.82
N ASN A 4 -51.27 -5.81 -4.85
CA ASN A 4 -50.42 -6.83 -5.48
C ASN A 4 -49.44 -6.30 -6.57
N MET A 5 -49.53 -5.03 -6.94
CA MET A 5 -48.67 -4.49 -8.02
C MET A 5 -47.30 -3.92 -7.51
N PHE A 6 -47.16 -3.71 -6.20
CA PHE A 6 -45.94 -3.19 -5.61
C PHE A 6 -45.07 -4.25 -4.91
N VAL A 7 -45.61 -5.42 -4.62
CA VAL A 7 -44.87 -6.48 -3.88
C VAL A 7 -43.94 -7.26 -4.82
N ILE A 8 -44.33 -7.45 -6.11
CA ILE A 8 -43.52 -8.21 -7.07
C ILE A 8 -42.20 -7.50 -7.43
N PRO A 9 -42.12 -6.18 -7.69
CA PRO A 9 -40.86 -5.53 -7.95
C PRO A 9 -39.96 -5.47 -6.70
N TYR A 10 -40.53 -5.44 -5.49
CA TYR A 10 -39.74 -5.43 -4.26
C TYR A 10 -39.05 -6.79 -4.00
N PHE A 11 -39.73 -7.90 -4.29
CA PHE A 11 -39.13 -9.24 -4.22
C PHE A 11 -38.08 -9.45 -5.33
N PHE A 12 -38.27 -8.88 -6.51
CA PHE A 12 -37.30 -8.97 -7.59
C PHE A 12 -36.05 -8.16 -7.32
N ILE A 13 -36.18 -6.98 -6.70
CA ILE A 13 -35.04 -6.15 -6.26
C ILE A 13 -34.31 -6.81 -5.09
N LEU A 14 -35.03 -7.43 -4.13
CA LEU A 14 -34.41 -8.20 -3.04
C LEU A 14 -33.71 -9.47 -3.59
N TYR A 15 -34.30 -10.15 -4.58
CA TYR A 15 -33.69 -11.34 -5.18
C TYR A 15 -32.44 -11.01 -6.00
N ILE A 16 -32.42 -9.88 -6.71
CA ILE A 16 -31.24 -9.40 -7.43
C ILE A 16 -30.14 -9.01 -6.42
N ASN A 17 -30.44 -8.39 -5.29
CA ASN A 17 -29.46 -8.07 -4.27
C ASN A 17 -28.94 -9.31 -3.53
N ILE A 18 -29.75 -10.36 -3.31
CA ILE A 18 -29.32 -11.60 -2.68
C ILE A 18 -28.45 -12.44 -3.64
N VAL A 19 -28.70 -12.38 -4.94
CA VAL A 19 -27.87 -13.08 -5.95
C VAL A 19 -26.56 -12.34 -6.19
N HIS A 20 -26.49 -11.02 -6.02
CA HIS A 20 -25.24 -10.25 -6.11
C HIS A 20 -24.28 -10.48 -4.92
N CYS A 21 -24.80 -10.98 -3.78
CA CYS A 21 -23.99 -11.23 -2.58
C CYS A 21 -23.18 -12.55 -2.60
N LEU A 22 -23.17 -13.28 -3.72
CA LEU A 22 -22.50 -14.60 -3.84
C LEU A 22 -21.40 -14.65 -4.92
N PHE A 23 -21.13 -13.57 -5.63
CA PHE A 23 -20.04 -13.50 -6.59
C PHE A 23 -18.91 -12.62 -6.07
N VAL A 24 -17.90 -13.26 -5.56
CA VAL A 24 -16.54 -12.71 -5.37
C VAL A 24 -16.08 -12.16 -6.71
N SER A 25 -15.99 -10.85 -6.87
CA SER A 25 -15.75 -10.24 -8.18
C SER A 25 -14.27 -10.22 -8.50
N ASP A 26 -13.86 -11.12 -9.41
CA ASP A 26 -12.62 -10.96 -10.16
C ASP A 26 -12.73 -9.64 -10.96
N MET A 27 -11.88 -8.67 -10.62
CA MET A 27 -11.82 -7.37 -11.27
C MET A 27 -10.61 -7.23 -12.21
N THR A 28 -10.01 -8.33 -12.64
CA THR A 28 -8.78 -8.32 -13.45
C THR A 28 -8.94 -7.51 -14.73
N GLU A 29 -10.06 -7.66 -15.44
CA GLU A 29 -10.31 -6.93 -16.69
C GLU A 29 -10.53 -5.43 -16.44
N THR A 30 -11.27 -5.06 -15.40
CA THR A 30 -11.47 -3.65 -15.01
C THR A 30 -10.21 -3.00 -14.47
N SER A 31 -9.30 -3.78 -13.88
CA SER A 31 -8.04 -3.29 -13.35
C SER A 31 -6.97 -3.11 -14.43
N PHE A 32 -6.72 -4.13 -15.25
CA PHE A 32 -5.59 -4.18 -16.18
C PHE A 32 -6.00 -4.19 -17.66
N GLY A 33 -7.28 -4.32 -17.98
CA GLY A 33 -7.75 -4.53 -19.35
C GLY A 33 -7.22 -5.85 -19.91
N ASN A 34 -6.76 -5.81 -21.16
CA ASN A 34 -6.21 -6.99 -21.84
C ASN A 34 -4.72 -7.24 -21.57
N ILE A 35 -4.03 -6.38 -20.81
CA ILE A 35 -2.59 -6.46 -20.55
C ILE A 35 -2.37 -6.68 -19.07
N ASN A 36 -2.29 -7.95 -18.70
CA ASN A 36 -2.06 -8.40 -17.33
C ASN A 36 -0.82 -9.31 -17.19
N GLU A 37 0.06 -9.33 -18.18
CA GLU A 37 1.31 -10.08 -18.11
C GLU A 37 2.40 -9.26 -17.41
N GLY A 38 3.10 -9.84 -16.45
CA GLY A 38 4.21 -9.24 -15.72
C GLY A 38 4.22 -9.55 -14.23
N LEU A 39 5.30 -9.20 -13.59
CA LEU A 39 5.52 -9.32 -12.15
C LEU A 39 5.48 -7.93 -11.53
N ILE A 40 4.53 -7.68 -10.66
CA ILE A 40 4.46 -6.41 -9.93
C ILE A 40 5.70 -6.29 -9.02
N ALA A 41 6.36 -5.14 -9.04
CA ALA A 41 7.62 -4.93 -8.34
C ALA A 41 7.60 -3.74 -7.37
N ALA A 42 6.85 -2.69 -7.67
CA ALA A 42 6.78 -1.50 -6.82
C ALA A 42 5.53 -0.66 -7.13
N PHE A 43 5.27 0.31 -6.26
CA PHE A 43 4.22 1.33 -6.40
C PHE A 43 4.79 2.73 -6.21
N GLY A 44 4.23 3.71 -6.89
CA GLY A 44 4.60 5.12 -6.74
C GLY A 44 3.80 5.99 -7.71
N ASP A 45 3.83 7.30 -7.56
CA ASP A 45 3.19 8.25 -8.47
C ASP A 45 4.23 8.76 -9.48
N PHE A 46 4.35 8.07 -10.62
CA PHE A 46 5.39 8.36 -11.62
C PHE A 46 5.14 9.65 -12.41
N ASN A 47 3.89 9.93 -12.69
CA ASN A 47 3.50 11.09 -13.51
C ASN A 47 3.04 12.30 -12.66
N SER A 48 3.15 12.20 -11.33
CA SER A 48 2.76 13.21 -10.36
C SER A 48 1.29 13.66 -10.49
N ASP A 49 0.39 12.70 -10.72
CA ASP A 49 -1.04 12.97 -10.83
C ASP A 49 -1.84 12.64 -9.55
N GLU A 50 -1.13 12.28 -8.47
CA GLU A 50 -1.65 11.88 -7.15
C GLU A 50 -2.33 10.50 -7.16
N LEU A 51 -2.29 9.79 -8.31
CA LEU A 51 -2.71 8.40 -8.41
C LEU A 51 -1.49 7.48 -8.24
N THR A 52 -1.72 6.29 -7.73
CA THR A 52 -0.62 5.35 -7.49
C THR A 52 -0.41 4.47 -8.70
N ASP A 53 0.70 4.67 -9.38
CA ASP A 53 1.12 3.84 -10.51
C ASP A 53 1.76 2.53 -10.04
N ALA A 54 1.79 1.53 -10.93
CA ALA A 54 2.42 0.25 -10.67
C ALA A 54 3.61 0.03 -11.61
N PHE A 55 4.72 -0.43 -11.03
CA PHE A 55 5.92 -0.79 -11.76
C PHE A 55 5.97 -2.29 -11.92
N ILE A 56 6.13 -2.77 -13.14
CA ILE A 56 6.16 -4.20 -13.44
C ILE A 56 7.47 -4.62 -14.11
N ILE A 57 7.88 -5.86 -13.82
CA ILE A 57 8.96 -6.55 -14.53
C ILE A 57 8.31 -7.51 -15.52
N ASN A 58 8.65 -7.36 -16.79
CA ASN A 58 8.23 -8.27 -17.83
C ASN A 58 9.46 -8.77 -18.58
N ALA A 59 9.88 -10.00 -18.26
CA ALA A 59 11.13 -10.62 -18.73
C ALA A 59 12.36 -9.75 -18.39
N SER A 60 12.95 -9.08 -19.38
CA SER A 60 14.11 -8.18 -19.23
C SER A 60 13.73 -6.71 -19.39
N SER A 61 12.45 -6.36 -19.22
CA SER A 61 11.96 -4.99 -19.32
C SER A 61 11.35 -4.50 -18.01
N VAL A 62 11.50 -3.20 -17.77
CA VAL A 62 10.74 -2.44 -16.77
C VAL A 62 9.66 -1.69 -17.50
N GLU A 63 8.43 -1.76 -17.00
CA GLU A 63 7.28 -1.05 -17.54
C GLU A 63 6.54 -0.34 -16.42
N VAL A 64 6.01 0.86 -16.70
CA VAL A 64 5.14 1.59 -15.78
C VAL A 64 3.71 1.49 -16.27
N LEU A 65 2.83 0.99 -15.40
CA LEU A 65 1.38 1.04 -15.62
C LEU A 65 0.85 2.29 -14.92
N LEU A 66 0.33 3.23 -15.68
CA LEU A 66 -0.24 4.46 -15.14
C LEU A 66 -1.63 4.22 -14.57
N ALA A 67 -1.85 4.74 -13.38
CA ALA A 67 -3.15 4.73 -12.73
C ALA A 67 -4.13 5.70 -13.39
N HIS A 68 -5.41 5.40 -13.31
CA HIS A 68 -6.47 6.21 -13.92
C HIS A 68 -7.75 6.14 -13.10
N ASP A 69 -8.55 7.22 -13.12
CA ASP A 69 -9.84 7.32 -12.45
C ASP A 69 -10.97 6.48 -13.11
N LYS A 70 -10.71 5.94 -14.32
CA LYS A 70 -11.66 5.15 -15.12
C LYS A 70 -11.04 3.84 -15.57
N GLU A 71 -11.88 2.84 -15.70
CA GLU A 71 -11.50 1.51 -16.18
C GLU A 71 -10.87 1.51 -17.58
N PRO A 72 -9.83 0.71 -17.83
CA PRO A 72 -9.06 -0.03 -16.84
C PRO A 72 -8.23 0.92 -15.96
N PHE A 73 -8.15 0.59 -14.66
CA PHE A 73 -7.54 1.47 -13.67
C PHE A 73 -6.02 1.58 -13.78
N LEU A 74 -5.34 0.52 -14.19
CA LEU A 74 -3.91 0.50 -14.47
C LEU A 74 -3.70 0.26 -15.97
N ARG A 75 -3.11 1.22 -16.64
CA ARG A 75 -2.94 1.20 -18.10
C ARG A 75 -1.47 1.16 -18.49
N PRO A 76 -1.10 0.34 -19.50
CA PRO A 76 0.24 0.37 -20.04
C PRO A 76 0.59 1.76 -20.57
N SER A 77 1.81 2.18 -20.31
CA SER A 77 2.33 3.47 -20.75
C SER A 77 3.42 3.30 -21.81
N LEU A 78 3.93 4.43 -22.30
CA LEU A 78 5.12 4.47 -23.15
C LEU A 78 6.42 4.37 -22.33
N TYR A 79 6.32 4.40 -20.99
CA TYR A 79 7.47 4.36 -20.08
C TYR A 79 7.91 2.91 -19.89
N LYS A 80 8.75 2.45 -20.81
CA LYS A 80 9.26 1.09 -20.87
C LYS A 80 10.73 1.09 -21.26
N CYS A 81 11.56 0.40 -20.46
CA CYS A 81 12.97 0.20 -20.74
C CYS A 81 13.28 -1.29 -20.90
N ASN A 82 13.98 -1.65 -21.99
CA ASN A 82 14.38 -3.02 -22.27
C ASN A 82 15.90 -3.20 -22.04
N PHE A 83 16.26 -4.25 -21.31
CA PHE A 83 17.64 -4.57 -20.97
C PHE A 83 17.99 -5.96 -21.49
N ASN A 84 18.60 -6.05 -22.66
CA ASN A 84 19.03 -7.31 -23.23
C ASN A 84 20.13 -7.94 -22.34
N ASN A 85 20.02 -9.26 -22.10
CA ASN A 85 20.98 -10.08 -21.32
C ASN A 85 21.09 -9.74 -19.81
N LEU A 86 20.16 -8.97 -19.25
CA LEU A 86 20.07 -8.71 -17.82
C LEU A 86 18.78 -9.29 -17.26
N ASN A 87 18.86 -9.91 -16.09
CA ASN A 87 17.70 -10.24 -15.30
C ASN A 87 17.44 -9.09 -14.31
N ILE A 88 16.27 -8.50 -14.36
CA ILE A 88 15.87 -7.48 -13.40
C ILE A 88 15.36 -8.20 -12.16
N THR A 89 15.95 -7.89 -11.02
CA THR A 89 15.62 -8.56 -9.75
C THR A 89 14.75 -7.72 -8.84
N SER A 90 14.76 -6.39 -9.00
CA SER A 90 13.90 -5.48 -8.24
C SER A 90 13.80 -4.10 -8.88
N ILE A 91 12.78 -3.36 -8.48
CA ILE A 91 12.53 -1.96 -8.86
C ILE A 91 12.26 -1.18 -7.58
N VAL A 92 12.84 0.02 -7.46
CA VAL A 92 12.52 0.98 -6.40
C VAL A 92 12.32 2.35 -7.02
N PRO A 93 11.09 2.89 -7.01
CA PRO A 93 10.83 4.25 -7.45
C PRO A 93 11.28 5.27 -6.38
N GLY A 94 11.73 6.44 -6.83
CA GLY A 94 12.13 7.53 -5.94
C GLY A 94 12.81 8.66 -6.71
N ASP A 95 13.02 9.79 -6.06
CA ASP A 95 13.72 10.97 -6.62
C ASP A 95 15.17 10.95 -6.14
N PHE A 96 16.10 10.57 -7.02
CA PHE A 96 17.54 10.44 -6.71
C PHE A 96 18.38 11.63 -7.16
N ASP A 97 17.81 12.61 -7.84
CA ASP A 97 18.52 13.84 -8.24
C ASP A 97 17.85 15.13 -7.72
N GLY A 98 16.78 14.99 -6.93
CA GLY A 98 16.10 16.12 -6.29
C GLY A 98 15.37 17.04 -7.28
N ASP A 99 14.98 16.54 -8.46
CA ASP A 99 14.28 17.32 -9.47
C ASP A 99 12.75 17.27 -9.33
N ALA A 100 12.25 16.58 -8.31
CA ALA A 100 10.86 16.38 -7.98
C ALA A 100 10.08 15.44 -8.93
N TYR A 101 10.74 14.78 -9.86
CA TYR A 101 10.18 13.71 -10.66
C TYR A 101 10.65 12.35 -10.14
N MET A 102 9.86 11.34 -10.41
CA MET A 102 10.18 10.00 -9.96
C MET A 102 11.13 9.31 -10.92
N ASP A 103 12.30 8.93 -10.41
CA ASP A 103 13.26 8.07 -11.07
C ASP A 103 12.98 6.59 -10.73
N ILE A 104 13.65 5.69 -11.44
CA ILE A 104 13.52 4.25 -11.23
C ILE A 104 14.89 3.64 -10.97
N LEU A 105 15.12 3.20 -9.74
CA LEU A 105 16.25 2.35 -9.41
C LEU A 105 15.92 0.91 -9.75
N ILE A 106 16.77 0.25 -10.53
CA ILE A 106 16.67 -1.17 -10.84
C ILE A 106 17.90 -1.93 -10.35
N THR A 107 17.66 -3.09 -9.75
CA THR A 107 18.73 -4.05 -9.48
C THR A 107 18.70 -5.11 -10.57
N THR A 108 19.85 -5.38 -11.16
CA THR A 108 20.00 -6.33 -12.26
C THR A 108 21.04 -7.39 -11.94
N GLN A 109 20.84 -8.58 -12.45
CA GLN A 109 21.78 -9.68 -12.37
C GLN A 109 22.26 -10.05 -13.78
N LEU A 110 23.57 -10.14 -13.95
CA LEU A 110 24.17 -10.60 -15.21
C LEU A 110 23.84 -12.07 -15.45
N GLN A 111 23.28 -12.36 -16.62
CA GLN A 111 23.00 -13.74 -17.02
C GLN A 111 24.30 -14.52 -17.27
N ASN A 112 24.32 -15.80 -16.86
CA ASN A 112 25.43 -16.73 -17.12
C ASN A 112 26.77 -16.37 -16.47
N VAL A 113 26.79 -15.55 -15.41
CA VAL A 113 27.99 -15.24 -14.63
C VAL A 113 27.89 -15.91 -13.26
N THR A 114 28.89 -16.71 -12.90
CA THR A 114 29.02 -17.33 -11.58
C THR A 114 30.36 -16.92 -10.94
N PRO A 115 30.38 -16.35 -9.71
CA PRO A 115 29.23 -15.98 -8.89
C PRO A 115 28.39 -14.87 -9.53
N SER A 116 27.11 -14.81 -9.21
CA SER A 116 26.20 -13.80 -9.73
C SER A 116 26.67 -12.40 -9.35
N VAL A 117 26.81 -11.52 -10.33
CA VAL A 117 27.14 -10.11 -10.12
C VAL A 117 25.87 -9.31 -10.25
N HIS A 118 25.57 -8.53 -9.22
CA HIS A 118 24.45 -7.60 -9.20
C HIS A 118 24.95 -6.20 -9.54
N GLU A 119 24.14 -5.48 -10.31
CA GLU A 119 24.39 -4.08 -10.66
C GLU A 119 23.15 -3.27 -10.33
N VAL A 120 23.34 -2.07 -9.85
CA VAL A 120 22.28 -1.10 -9.62
C VAL A 120 22.36 -0.01 -10.68
N ARG A 121 21.20 0.29 -11.26
CA ARG A 121 21.07 1.35 -12.27
C ARG A 121 19.95 2.29 -11.87
N ILE A 122 20.16 3.58 -12.05
CA ILE A 122 19.12 4.60 -11.90
C ILE A 122 18.74 5.08 -13.30
N LEU A 123 17.46 4.95 -13.61
CA LEU A 123 16.82 5.44 -14.81
C LEU A 123 16.17 6.78 -14.48
N TRP A 124 16.64 7.84 -15.11
CA TRP A 124 16.16 9.18 -14.80
C TRP A 124 14.77 9.43 -15.36
N GLY A 125 13.88 9.82 -14.47
CA GLY A 125 12.53 10.27 -14.79
C GLY A 125 12.49 11.73 -15.23
N GLY A 126 11.29 12.16 -15.60
CA GLY A 126 11.01 13.54 -15.94
C GLY A 126 9.51 13.71 -16.18
N MET A 127 9.07 14.93 -16.43
CA MET A 127 7.65 15.33 -16.52
C MET A 127 6.75 14.39 -17.37
N SER A 128 7.30 13.77 -18.41
CA SER A 128 6.61 12.83 -19.30
C SER A 128 7.61 11.94 -20.02
N THR A 129 8.72 11.60 -19.37
CA THR A 129 9.81 10.86 -19.99
C THR A 129 10.45 9.92 -19.00
N LEU A 130 10.93 8.79 -19.48
CA LEU A 130 11.82 7.87 -18.79
C LEU A 130 13.06 7.68 -19.67
N ASN A 131 14.24 8.06 -19.18
CA ASN A 131 15.47 7.94 -19.93
C ASN A 131 16.11 6.57 -19.72
N CYS A 132 16.00 5.71 -20.72
CA CYS A 132 16.58 4.37 -20.68
C CYS A 132 18.06 4.32 -21.11
N SER A 133 18.54 5.30 -21.84
CA SER A 133 19.87 5.26 -22.48
C SER A 133 20.98 5.89 -21.64
N ASP A 134 20.62 6.80 -20.75
CA ASP A 134 21.54 7.54 -19.87
C ASP A 134 21.36 7.12 -18.41
N ALA A 135 21.35 5.81 -18.18
CA ALA A 135 21.21 5.26 -16.84
C ALA A 135 22.52 5.40 -16.06
N LEU A 136 22.44 5.91 -14.83
CA LEU A 136 23.58 5.90 -13.92
C LEU A 136 23.84 4.48 -13.43
N LEU A 137 25.03 3.96 -13.70
CA LEU A 137 25.47 2.66 -13.19
C LEU A 137 26.26 2.85 -11.90
N ILE A 138 25.73 2.33 -10.80
CA ILE A 138 26.47 2.19 -9.54
C ILE A 138 27.19 0.86 -9.58
N LYS A 139 28.53 0.93 -9.78
CA LYS A 139 29.36 -0.26 -9.87
C LYS A 139 29.43 -0.97 -8.53
N ALA A 140 29.17 -2.26 -8.62
CA ALA A 140 29.56 -3.26 -7.66
C ALA A 140 28.86 -3.19 -6.29
N ILE A 141 27.59 -3.51 -6.33
CA ILE A 141 26.94 -4.09 -5.17
C ILE A 141 27.32 -5.56 -5.14
N SER A 142 27.81 -6.01 -4.01
CA SER A 142 28.27 -7.39 -3.86
C SER A 142 27.14 -8.38 -4.15
N ILE A 143 26.00 -8.23 -3.47
CA ILE A 143 24.81 -9.08 -3.63
C ILE A 143 23.62 -8.33 -3.01
N GLY A 144 22.45 -8.37 -3.68
CA GLY A 144 21.20 -7.92 -3.12
C GLY A 144 20.77 -6.51 -3.56
N GLN A 145 19.63 -6.10 -3.11
CA GLN A 145 19.04 -4.79 -3.35
C GLN A 145 19.51 -3.80 -2.27
N PRO A 146 19.91 -2.56 -2.60
CA PRO A 146 20.18 -1.55 -1.58
C PRO A 146 18.87 -1.06 -0.94
N LEU A 147 18.94 -0.67 0.33
CA LEU A 147 17.86 0.05 1.00
C LEU A 147 17.89 1.51 0.58
N VAL A 148 16.74 2.05 0.22
CA VAL A 148 16.56 3.48 -0.05
C VAL A 148 16.21 4.19 1.25
N LEU A 149 16.88 5.30 1.52
CA LEU A 149 16.72 6.15 2.70
C LEU A 149 17.18 7.58 2.39
N ASP A 150 16.93 8.51 3.28
CA ASP A 150 17.50 9.86 3.26
C ASP A 150 18.58 9.93 4.37
N TYR A 151 19.86 9.88 3.98
CA TYR A 151 21.00 9.80 4.90
C TYR A 151 21.33 11.15 5.54
N ASN A 152 21.27 12.22 4.76
CA ASN A 152 21.71 13.56 5.13
C ASN A 152 20.56 14.54 5.40
N ARG A 153 19.31 14.07 5.35
CA ARG A 153 18.08 14.85 5.59
C ARG A 153 17.86 15.99 4.61
N ASP A 154 18.29 15.82 3.35
CA ASP A 154 18.13 16.83 2.29
C ASP A 154 16.94 16.58 1.36
N MET A 155 16.13 15.54 1.65
CA MET A 155 14.97 15.11 0.88
C MET A 155 15.31 14.47 -0.48
N ILE A 156 16.57 14.23 -0.77
CA ILE A 156 17.04 13.44 -1.91
C ILE A 156 17.27 12.01 -1.42
N LEU A 157 16.91 11.03 -2.22
CA LEU A 157 17.03 9.65 -1.81
C LEU A 157 18.46 9.15 -1.95
N ASP A 158 18.95 8.52 -0.89
CA ASP A 158 20.24 7.86 -0.77
C ASP A 158 20.08 6.35 -0.70
N LEU A 159 21.20 5.62 -0.76
CA LEU A 159 21.22 4.17 -0.70
C LEU A 159 22.11 3.66 0.42
N PHE A 160 21.66 2.59 1.07
CA PHE A 160 22.48 1.78 1.98
C PHE A 160 22.63 0.36 1.42
N GLY A 161 23.85 -0.19 1.47
CA GLY A 161 24.08 -1.55 1.00
C GLY A 161 25.54 -2.02 1.20
N ILE A 162 25.91 -3.03 0.40
CA ILE A 162 27.25 -3.62 0.45
C ILE A 162 27.97 -3.34 -0.87
N ASN A 163 29.16 -2.73 -0.81
CA ASN A 163 29.99 -2.49 -1.98
C ASN A 163 30.73 -3.76 -2.45
N SER A 164 31.47 -3.64 -3.57
CA SER A 164 32.26 -4.75 -4.13
C SER A 164 33.34 -5.29 -3.21
N GLN A 165 33.76 -4.50 -2.22
CA GLN A 165 34.75 -4.90 -1.21
C GLN A 165 34.11 -5.56 0.01
N LYS A 166 32.81 -5.88 -0.04
CA LYS A 166 31.99 -6.44 1.04
C LYS A 166 31.90 -5.54 2.27
N GLN A 167 31.97 -4.22 2.07
CA GLN A 167 31.83 -3.23 3.13
C GLN A 167 30.42 -2.65 3.10
N ARG A 168 29.86 -2.36 4.26
CA ARG A 168 28.61 -1.64 4.39
C ARG A 168 28.86 -0.16 4.11
N VAL A 169 28.12 0.41 3.16
CA VAL A 169 28.31 1.79 2.70
C VAL A 169 26.98 2.48 2.49
N PHE A 170 27.03 3.80 2.54
CA PHE A 170 25.98 4.67 2.06
C PHE A 170 26.45 5.33 0.76
N TRP A 171 25.60 5.36 -0.25
CA TRP A 171 25.81 6.15 -1.48
C TRP A 171 24.91 7.37 -1.37
N VAL A 172 25.54 8.52 -1.13
CA VAL A 172 24.85 9.79 -0.91
C VAL A 172 24.80 10.58 -2.21
N PHE A 173 23.60 10.89 -2.64
CA PHE A 173 23.30 11.62 -3.87
C PHE A 173 23.23 13.12 -3.61
N ASP A 174 23.29 13.88 -4.67
CA ASP A 174 23.09 15.32 -4.69
C ASP A 174 22.22 15.72 -5.90
N LYS A 175 21.96 17.01 -6.09
CA LYS A 175 21.17 17.54 -7.23
C LYS A 175 21.83 17.36 -8.60
N SER A 176 22.88 16.57 -8.68
CA SER A 176 23.54 16.24 -9.95
C SER A 176 23.26 14.77 -10.31
N ARG A 177 23.20 14.47 -11.59
CA ARG A 177 23.09 13.07 -12.08
C ARG A 177 24.46 12.40 -12.16
N SER A 178 25.32 12.70 -11.20
CA SER A 178 26.69 12.16 -11.13
C SER A 178 26.78 10.94 -10.21
N THR A 179 27.96 10.33 -10.16
CA THR A 179 28.24 9.22 -9.24
C THR A 179 28.09 9.70 -7.79
N PRO A 180 27.32 9.00 -6.94
CA PRO A 180 27.12 9.39 -5.56
C PRO A 180 28.40 9.29 -4.73
N THR A 181 28.45 10.04 -3.65
CA THR A 181 29.55 9.95 -2.67
C THR A 181 29.39 8.70 -1.83
N GLU A 182 30.42 7.84 -1.81
CA GLU A 182 30.42 6.63 -0.99
C GLU A 182 30.94 6.94 0.42
N ILE A 183 30.10 6.69 1.45
CA ILE A 183 30.44 6.86 2.86
C ILE A 183 30.42 5.49 3.53
N MET A 184 31.55 5.11 4.16
CA MET A 184 31.63 3.84 4.84
C MET A 184 30.89 3.88 6.18
N MET A 185 30.10 2.83 6.44
CA MET A 185 29.48 2.65 7.74
C MET A 185 30.56 2.35 8.77
N SER A 186 30.74 3.23 9.74
CA SER A 186 31.73 3.08 10.83
C SER A 186 31.08 2.36 12.02
N GLY A 187 31.82 1.42 12.65
CA GLY A 187 31.30 0.73 13.83
C GLY A 187 32.12 -0.48 14.24
N GLN A 188 31.61 -1.22 15.23
CA GLN A 188 32.18 -2.49 15.66
C GLN A 188 32.19 -3.51 14.52
N LYS A 189 32.79 -4.69 14.71
CA LYS A 189 32.82 -5.76 13.70
C LYS A 189 31.45 -6.02 13.17
N LEU A 190 31.18 -5.56 11.92
CA LEU A 190 29.91 -5.66 11.25
C LEU A 190 29.62 -7.13 10.91
N LYS A 191 28.40 -7.57 11.17
CA LYS A 191 27.92 -8.92 10.83
C LYS A 191 27.51 -9.01 9.36
N ASP A 192 27.49 -10.23 8.82
CA ASP A 192 27.01 -10.44 7.46
C ASP A 192 25.52 -10.11 7.35
N ILE A 193 25.15 -9.35 6.32
CA ILE A 193 23.75 -9.01 6.03
C ILE A 193 23.03 -10.27 5.55
N LYS A 194 21.81 -10.47 6.03
CA LYS A 194 20.91 -11.52 5.54
C LYS A 194 20.39 -11.16 4.15
N LEU A 195 20.30 -12.15 3.27
CA LEU A 195 19.70 -12.01 1.94
C LEU A 195 18.65 -13.11 1.70
N PRO A 196 17.49 -12.74 1.16
CA PRO A 196 16.96 -11.38 0.97
C PRO A 196 16.79 -10.66 2.31
N HIS A 197 17.11 -9.37 2.33
CA HIS A 197 17.03 -8.58 3.55
C HIS A 197 15.61 -8.03 3.80
N SER A 198 15.36 -7.65 5.03
CA SER A 198 14.21 -6.82 5.43
C SER A 198 14.68 -5.60 6.22
N HIS A 199 15.71 -4.92 5.68
CA HIS A 199 16.13 -3.63 6.24
C HIS A 199 14.98 -2.66 6.22
N SER A 200 14.90 -1.81 7.22
CA SER A 200 13.83 -0.82 7.33
C SER A 200 14.39 0.52 7.77
N PHE A 201 13.68 1.57 7.42
CA PHE A 201 14.00 2.94 7.77
C PHE A 201 12.76 3.57 8.40
N LEU A 202 12.73 3.63 9.73
CA LEU A 202 11.59 4.11 10.52
C LEU A 202 12.03 4.53 11.92
N ASP A 203 11.29 5.43 12.56
CA ASP A 203 11.51 5.92 13.91
C ASP A 203 11.12 4.86 14.96
N VAL A 204 12.11 4.24 15.62
CA VAL A 204 11.88 3.21 16.65
C VAL A 204 12.02 3.72 18.07
N ASN A 205 12.60 4.91 18.26
CA ASN A 205 12.86 5.48 19.58
C ASN A 205 11.96 6.68 19.94
N ASP A 206 10.97 7.01 19.08
CA ASP A 206 10.01 8.12 19.23
C ASP A 206 10.66 9.53 19.22
N ASP A 207 11.81 9.69 18.55
CA ASP A 207 12.47 11.00 18.42
C ASP A 207 12.10 11.76 17.13
N ASN A 208 11.21 11.20 16.30
CA ASN A 208 10.78 11.69 15.01
C ASN A 208 11.85 11.69 13.91
N ALA A 209 12.98 11.04 14.11
CA ALA A 209 13.95 10.76 13.08
C ALA A 209 13.90 9.26 12.71
N ALA A 210 13.86 8.95 11.44
CA ALA A 210 13.84 7.55 11.02
C ALA A 210 15.21 6.91 11.28
N ASP A 211 15.20 5.78 11.98
CA ASP A 211 16.36 4.97 12.32
C ASP A 211 16.61 3.88 11.28
N LEU A 212 17.83 3.39 11.19
CA LEU A 212 18.19 2.31 10.28
C LEU A 212 18.17 0.96 11.00
N LEU A 213 17.34 0.04 10.52
CA LEU A 213 17.30 -1.33 10.99
C LEU A 213 17.93 -2.26 9.96
N VAL A 214 18.99 -2.96 10.38
CA VAL A 214 19.76 -3.84 9.50
C VAL A 214 19.54 -5.29 9.88
N THR A 215 18.94 -6.07 8.97
CA THR A 215 18.75 -7.52 9.16
C THR A 215 20.06 -8.25 8.85
N THR A 216 20.58 -8.95 9.84
CA THR A 216 21.73 -9.85 9.68
C THR A 216 21.28 -11.31 9.69
N ALA A 217 22.20 -12.23 9.52
CA ALA A 217 21.91 -13.65 9.63
C ALA A 217 21.47 -14.09 11.04
N LEU A 218 21.79 -13.31 12.07
CA LEU A 218 21.61 -13.68 13.48
C LEU A 218 20.71 -12.74 14.27
N ASP A 219 20.57 -11.48 13.82
CA ASP A 219 19.84 -10.45 14.55
C ASP A 219 19.33 -9.34 13.62
N VAL A 220 18.53 -8.43 14.21
CA VAL A 220 18.18 -7.14 13.63
C VAL A 220 18.93 -6.07 14.42
N GLU A 221 19.92 -5.44 13.80
CA GLU A 221 20.67 -4.33 14.38
C GLU A 221 19.85 -3.05 14.30
N ILE A 222 19.87 -2.27 15.37
CA ILE A 222 19.22 -0.95 15.47
C ILE A 222 20.32 0.12 15.49
N TRP A 223 20.27 1.00 14.50
CA TRP A 223 21.20 2.11 14.33
C TRP A 223 20.42 3.41 14.40
N LEU A 224 20.59 4.16 15.48
CA LEU A 224 19.87 5.43 15.68
C LEU A 224 20.42 6.52 14.77
N ASN A 225 19.52 7.32 14.23
CA ASN A 225 19.83 8.43 13.34
C ASN A 225 20.22 9.66 14.18
N GLU A 226 21.52 9.93 14.25
CA GLU A 226 22.06 11.15 14.87
C GLU A 226 22.18 12.29 13.83
N GLU A 227 22.57 13.49 14.26
CA GLU A 227 22.73 14.65 13.36
C GLU A 227 23.70 14.39 12.20
N ILE A 228 24.66 13.49 12.39
CA ILE A 228 25.66 13.10 11.40
C ILE A 228 25.69 11.58 11.29
N GLY A 229 24.79 11.03 10.48
CA GLY A 229 24.74 9.60 10.15
C GLY A 229 24.14 8.72 11.23
N PHE A 230 24.43 7.42 11.18
CA PHE A 230 23.84 6.41 12.03
C PHE A 230 24.81 5.87 13.05
N LYS A 231 24.36 5.69 14.28
CA LYS A 231 25.12 5.11 15.39
C LYS A 231 24.50 3.83 15.90
N TYR A 232 25.30 2.79 16.05
CA TYR A 232 24.85 1.53 16.63
C TYR A 232 24.32 1.73 18.06
N ASN A 233 23.13 1.26 18.31
CA ASN A 233 22.51 1.28 19.64
C ASN A 233 22.40 -0.13 20.24
N SER A 234 21.73 -1.05 19.56
CA SER A 234 21.43 -2.38 20.08
C SER A 234 21.11 -3.36 18.95
N SER A 235 20.91 -4.63 19.29
CA SER A 235 20.39 -5.61 18.36
C SER A 235 19.35 -6.53 19.01
N ILE A 236 18.41 -7.01 18.23
CA ILE A 236 17.39 -7.99 18.60
C ILE A 236 17.81 -9.33 18.03
N GLU A 237 18.17 -10.28 18.90
CA GLU A 237 18.56 -11.62 18.46
C GLU A 237 17.39 -12.38 17.83
N LEU A 238 17.65 -13.01 16.67
CA LEU A 238 16.67 -13.83 15.94
C LEU A 238 16.70 -15.31 16.34
N LEU A 239 17.69 -15.75 17.14
CA LEU A 239 17.86 -17.14 17.58
C LEU A 239 16.77 -17.51 18.60
N VAL A 240 15.54 -17.65 18.15
CA VAL A 240 14.41 -17.99 19.01
C VAL A 240 14.03 -19.46 18.82
N GLY A 241 14.14 -20.25 19.88
CA GLY A 241 13.56 -21.58 19.94
C GLY A 241 14.04 -22.58 18.87
N HIS A 242 15.27 -22.45 18.35
CA HIS A 242 15.83 -23.28 17.29
C HIS A 242 15.16 -23.09 15.90
N ALA A 243 14.61 -21.92 15.61
CA ALA A 243 14.10 -21.63 14.26
C ALA A 243 15.21 -21.77 13.21
N THR A 244 14.88 -22.44 12.10
CA THR A 244 15.85 -22.75 11.03
C THR A 244 15.76 -21.75 9.87
N ILE A 245 14.54 -21.22 9.62
CA ILE A 245 14.28 -20.25 8.55
C ILE A 245 13.53 -19.05 9.12
N TYR A 246 14.00 -17.87 8.78
CA TYR A 246 13.34 -16.59 9.08
C TYR A 246 12.94 -15.95 7.77
N GLY A 247 11.66 -15.54 7.66
CA GLY A 247 11.18 -14.73 6.54
C GLY A 247 11.56 -13.26 6.66
N GLN A 248 10.91 -12.41 5.92
CA GLN A 248 11.10 -10.96 6.00
C GLN A 248 10.39 -10.38 7.23
N ALA A 249 11.08 -9.50 7.93
CA ALA A 249 10.53 -8.78 9.07
C ALA A 249 9.53 -7.72 8.60
N LEU A 250 8.52 -7.50 9.42
CA LEU A 250 7.49 -6.48 9.23
C LEU A 250 7.42 -5.62 10.50
N PHE A 251 7.32 -4.30 10.34
CA PHE A 251 7.19 -3.34 11.43
C PHE A 251 5.82 -2.69 11.38
N ILE A 252 4.92 -3.09 12.29
CA ILE A 252 3.51 -2.65 12.32
C ILE A 252 3.02 -2.45 13.74
N ASP A 253 2.02 -1.58 13.92
CA ASP A 253 1.31 -1.41 15.19
C ASP A 253 0.15 -2.43 15.30
N VAL A 254 0.48 -3.65 15.70
CA VAL A 254 -0.49 -4.76 15.81
C VAL A 254 -1.60 -4.48 16.82
N ALA A 255 -1.34 -3.65 17.83
CA ALA A 255 -2.21 -3.48 18.98
C ALA A 255 -2.90 -2.10 19.05
N LEU A 256 -2.72 -1.23 18.05
CA LEU A 256 -3.13 0.19 18.10
C LEU A 256 -2.63 0.91 19.35
N SER A 257 -1.37 0.64 19.69
CA SER A 257 -0.68 1.22 20.84
C SER A 257 0.04 2.53 20.50
N GLY A 258 0.22 2.81 19.20
CA GLY A 258 1.05 3.88 18.68
C GLY A 258 2.54 3.57 18.74
N GLN A 259 2.91 2.29 18.76
CA GLN A 259 4.29 1.80 18.73
C GLN A 259 4.46 0.75 17.64
N PHE A 260 5.66 0.69 17.05
CA PHE A 260 5.99 -0.35 16.08
C PHE A 260 6.43 -1.62 16.79
N PHE A 261 5.84 -2.73 16.37
CA PHE A 261 6.28 -4.07 16.75
C PHE A 261 7.03 -4.72 15.60
N LEU A 262 8.11 -5.42 15.92
CA LEU A 262 8.80 -6.29 14.98
C LEU A 262 8.06 -7.63 14.91
N VAL A 263 7.52 -7.94 13.75
CA VAL A 263 6.81 -9.20 13.48
C VAL A 263 7.58 -9.98 12.42
N ILE A 264 7.79 -11.29 12.65
CA ILE A 264 8.58 -12.12 11.75
C ILE A 264 7.97 -13.52 11.58
N PRO A 265 7.84 -14.02 10.34
CA PRO A 265 7.45 -15.40 10.09
C PRO A 265 8.67 -16.31 10.24
N VAL A 266 8.50 -17.43 10.96
CA VAL A 266 9.60 -18.37 11.24
C VAL A 266 9.19 -19.80 10.96
N CYS A 267 10.17 -20.62 10.54
CA CYS A 267 10.03 -22.07 10.42
C CYS A 267 11.01 -22.76 11.35
N TYR A 268 10.56 -23.80 12.05
CA TYR A 268 11.38 -24.62 12.91
C TYR A 268 11.97 -25.85 12.20
N ASP A 269 11.61 -26.06 10.95
CA ASP A 269 12.14 -27.10 10.07
C ASP A 269 12.35 -26.56 8.65
N LEU A 270 13.17 -27.26 7.85
CA LEU A 270 13.54 -26.85 6.48
C LEU A 270 12.37 -26.87 5.49
N GLU A 271 11.32 -27.64 5.78
CA GLU A 271 10.13 -27.74 4.96
C GLU A 271 9.02 -26.80 5.41
N CYS A 272 9.27 -26.01 6.45
CA CYS A 272 8.29 -25.09 7.06
C CYS A 272 6.97 -25.76 7.50
N ILE A 273 6.98 -27.06 7.82
CA ILE A 273 5.79 -27.78 8.32
C ILE A 273 5.41 -27.24 9.69
N ASN A 274 6.41 -27.03 10.54
CA ASN A 274 6.25 -26.36 11.82
C ASN A 274 6.66 -24.91 11.68
N SER A 275 5.68 -24.05 11.50
CA SER A 275 5.88 -22.62 11.23
C SER A 275 4.91 -21.77 12.05
N THR A 276 5.34 -20.58 12.41
CA THR A 276 4.56 -19.60 13.18
C THR A 276 4.94 -18.16 12.87
N ILE A 277 4.20 -17.22 13.41
CA ILE A 277 4.51 -15.79 13.38
C ILE A 277 4.88 -15.35 14.80
N LEU A 278 6.06 -14.77 14.93
CA LEU A 278 6.57 -14.23 16.19
C LEU A 278 6.46 -12.71 16.21
N ILE A 279 6.19 -12.16 17.38
CA ILE A 279 6.23 -10.72 17.67
C ILE A 279 7.22 -10.43 18.78
N TYR A 280 7.99 -9.35 18.62
CA TYR A 280 8.92 -8.87 19.62
C TYR A 280 8.29 -7.75 20.43
N ASP A 281 8.12 -7.99 21.72
CA ASP A 281 7.55 -7.04 22.69
C ASP A 281 8.27 -7.15 24.03
N ASN A 282 8.50 -6.02 24.70
CA ASN A 282 9.12 -5.95 26.02
C ASN A 282 10.40 -6.80 26.14
N HIS A 283 11.31 -6.71 25.15
CA HIS A 283 12.57 -7.45 25.08
C HIS A 283 12.40 -8.99 25.01
N GLN A 284 11.24 -9.48 24.62
CA GLN A 284 10.94 -10.90 24.48
C GLN A 284 10.19 -11.20 23.19
N TRP A 285 10.44 -12.39 22.66
CA TRP A 285 9.64 -12.94 21.57
C TRP A 285 8.41 -13.65 22.09
N HIS A 286 7.27 -13.39 21.47
CA HIS A 286 6.01 -14.07 21.74
C HIS A 286 5.49 -14.72 20.46
N ASP A 287 4.98 -15.95 20.60
CA ASP A 287 4.27 -16.63 19.53
C ASP A 287 2.85 -16.09 19.46
N LEU A 288 2.45 -15.64 18.26
CA LEU A 288 1.09 -15.17 18.00
C LEU A 288 0.07 -16.32 17.88
N GLN A 289 0.52 -17.59 17.92
CA GLN A 289 -0.32 -18.79 17.91
C GLN A 289 -1.31 -18.84 16.73
N VAL A 290 -0.85 -18.47 15.54
CA VAL A 290 -1.66 -18.52 14.32
C VAL A 290 -1.94 -19.98 13.94
N ASP A 291 -3.23 -20.33 13.79
CA ASP A 291 -3.61 -21.68 13.36
C ASP A 291 -3.61 -21.79 11.83
N PHE A 292 -2.71 -22.61 11.29
CA PHE A 292 -2.60 -22.90 9.87
C PHE A 292 -3.39 -24.15 9.43
N ASN A 293 -4.30 -24.67 10.26
CA ASN A 293 -5.21 -25.75 9.90
C ASN A 293 -6.54 -25.17 9.38
N ASP A 294 -6.96 -25.57 8.17
CA ASP A 294 -8.19 -25.07 7.55
C ASP A 294 -9.49 -25.66 8.14
N GLY A 295 -9.40 -26.50 9.17
CA GLY A 295 -10.55 -27.20 9.76
C GLY A 295 -11.16 -28.27 8.84
N LYS A 296 -10.71 -28.39 7.59
CA LYS A 296 -11.13 -29.41 6.60
C LYS A 296 -10.15 -30.57 6.50
N GLY A 297 -9.08 -30.54 7.32
CA GLY A 297 -8.05 -31.56 7.39
C GLY A 297 -6.80 -31.24 6.57
N THR A 298 -6.66 -30.03 6.03
CA THR A 298 -5.46 -29.58 5.36
C THR A 298 -4.64 -28.69 6.28
N LEU A 299 -3.41 -29.08 6.53
CA LEU A 299 -2.41 -28.24 7.19
C LEU A 299 -1.69 -27.42 6.12
N TRP A 300 -1.68 -26.11 6.31
CA TRP A 300 -0.97 -25.14 5.46
C TRP A 300 0.35 -24.73 6.11
N ARG A 301 1.29 -24.26 5.30
CA ARG A 301 2.63 -23.87 5.75
C ARG A 301 3.15 -22.69 4.95
N PHE A 302 4.18 -22.04 5.44
CA PHE A 302 4.95 -21.09 4.64
C PHE A 302 5.64 -21.83 3.49
N ILE A 303 5.90 -21.11 2.42
CA ILE A 303 6.63 -21.66 1.27
C ILE A 303 8.12 -21.61 1.60
N PRO A 304 8.80 -22.78 1.75
CA PRO A 304 10.22 -22.76 2.06
C PRO A 304 11.00 -22.07 0.94
N PRO A 305 11.95 -21.17 1.25
CA PRO A 305 12.81 -20.54 0.27
C PRO A 305 13.55 -21.59 -0.55
N ARG A 306 13.64 -21.36 -1.85
CA ARG A 306 14.42 -22.17 -2.80
C ARG A 306 15.65 -21.38 -3.22
N ASP A 307 16.42 -21.84 -4.20
CA ASP A 307 17.65 -21.17 -4.62
C ASP A 307 17.45 -19.86 -5.44
N GLU A 308 16.23 -19.42 -5.66
CA GLU A 308 15.91 -18.18 -6.37
C GLU A 308 15.88 -16.99 -5.41
N VAL A 309 16.94 -16.17 -5.42
CA VAL A 309 17.30 -15.24 -4.35
C VAL A 309 16.38 -14.02 -4.20
N TYR A 310 15.61 -13.59 -5.20
CA TYR A 310 14.98 -12.26 -5.16
C TYR A 310 13.47 -12.23 -4.87
N PHE A 311 12.71 -13.25 -5.19
CA PHE A 311 11.29 -13.32 -4.78
C PHE A 311 10.93 -14.60 -4.02
N ASP A 312 11.91 -15.45 -3.76
CA ASP A 312 11.76 -16.71 -3.08
C ASP A 312 12.05 -16.56 -1.58
N THR A 313 11.22 -15.75 -0.93
CA THR A 313 11.29 -15.56 0.52
C THR A 313 9.90 -15.51 1.12
N ILE A 314 9.81 -15.84 2.41
CA ILE A 314 8.55 -15.73 3.15
C ILE A 314 8.30 -14.26 3.42
N THR A 315 7.25 -13.69 2.82
CA THR A 315 6.87 -12.29 2.97
C THR A 315 5.47 -12.15 3.55
N MET A 316 5.30 -11.14 4.38
CA MET A 316 4.02 -10.67 4.90
C MET A 316 3.80 -9.23 4.44
N ARG A 317 2.58 -8.88 4.03
CA ARG A 317 2.22 -7.52 3.63
C ARG A 317 1.07 -7.04 4.48
N SER A 318 1.27 -5.91 5.14
CA SER A 318 0.26 -5.35 6.04
C SER A 318 -0.66 -4.38 5.35
N GLY A 319 -1.91 -4.34 5.80
CA GLY A 319 -2.91 -3.38 5.40
C GLY A 319 -4.19 -3.60 6.19
N ASP A 320 -4.90 -2.57 6.51
CA ASP A 320 -6.19 -2.66 7.20
C ASP A 320 -7.28 -2.99 6.18
N TYR A 321 -7.50 -4.30 5.95
CA TYR A 321 -8.40 -4.80 4.92
C TYR A 321 -9.87 -4.65 5.28
N ASN A 322 -10.21 -4.77 6.56
CA ASN A 322 -11.58 -4.68 7.07
C ASN A 322 -11.92 -3.30 7.64
N MET A 323 -10.97 -2.36 7.62
CA MET A 323 -11.08 -0.96 8.07
C MET A 323 -11.45 -0.83 9.55
N ASP A 324 -11.05 -1.78 10.39
CA ASP A 324 -11.28 -1.75 11.83
C ASP A 324 -10.18 -1.02 12.61
N GLY A 325 -9.16 -0.54 11.92
CA GLY A 325 -7.98 0.14 12.43
C GLY A 325 -6.80 -0.77 12.72
N TYR A 326 -7.02 -2.07 12.90
CA TYR A 326 -5.95 -3.03 13.16
C TYR A 326 -5.36 -3.54 11.84
N PRO A 327 -4.04 -3.48 11.64
CA PRO A 327 -3.45 -3.97 10.41
C PRO A 327 -3.58 -5.49 10.27
N ASP A 328 -4.14 -5.92 9.15
CA ASP A 328 -4.21 -7.31 8.70
C ASP A 328 -2.96 -7.69 7.92
N ILE A 329 -2.77 -8.98 7.68
CA ILE A 329 -1.63 -9.51 6.93
C ILE A 329 -2.13 -10.29 5.71
N LEU A 330 -1.49 -10.03 4.56
CA LEU A 330 -1.64 -10.79 3.33
C LEU A 330 -0.36 -11.59 3.08
N MET A 331 -0.48 -12.91 2.87
CA MET A 331 0.65 -13.79 2.62
C MET A 331 0.28 -14.98 1.75
N THR A 332 1.30 -15.66 1.21
CA THR A 332 1.15 -16.88 0.41
C THR A 332 1.50 -18.11 1.22
N LEU A 333 0.64 -19.13 1.16
CA LEU A 333 0.83 -20.42 1.83
C LEU A 333 0.74 -21.57 0.82
N SER A 334 1.29 -22.71 1.20
CA SER A 334 1.14 -23.98 0.46
C SER A 334 0.64 -25.09 1.38
N PRO A 335 -0.18 -26.05 0.90
CA PRO A 335 -0.56 -27.19 1.71
C PRO A 335 0.63 -28.14 1.91
N VAL A 336 0.75 -28.71 3.09
CA VAL A 336 1.86 -29.65 3.42
C VAL A 336 1.90 -30.83 2.45
N ASN A 337 0.74 -31.35 2.06
CA ASN A 337 0.63 -32.51 1.17
C ASN A 337 0.42 -32.13 -0.32
N GLY A 338 0.75 -30.89 -0.70
CA GLY A 338 0.55 -30.40 -2.08
C GLY A 338 1.65 -29.44 -2.52
N LYS A 339 1.54 -28.99 -3.77
CA LYS A 339 2.47 -28.01 -4.36
C LYS A 339 1.79 -26.70 -4.75
N ASP A 340 0.48 -26.65 -4.63
CA ASP A 340 -0.31 -25.48 -5.01
C ASP A 340 -0.13 -24.37 -3.98
N THR A 341 0.26 -23.19 -4.44
CA THR A 341 0.41 -22.02 -3.59
C THR A 341 -0.80 -21.11 -3.74
N LYS A 342 -1.31 -20.57 -2.63
CA LYS A 342 -2.45 -19.65 -2.60
C LYS A 342 -2.15 -18.44 -1.72
N ALA A 343 -2.80 -17.32 -2.01
CA ALA A 343 -2.80 -16.17 -1.12
C ALA A 343 -3.91 -16.30 -0.07
N PHE A 344 -3.60 -15.85 1.15
CA PHE A 344 -4.54 -15.80 2.26
C PHE A 344 -4.45 -14.47 2.98
N LEU A 345 -5.60 -14.03 3.45
CA LEU A 345 -5.73 -12.91 4.37
C LEU A 345 -5.76 -13.45 5.80
N LEU A 346 -4.99 -12.85 6.66
CA LEU A 346 -4.93 -13.13 8.09
C LEU A 346 -5.49 -11.89 8.81
N HIS A 347 -6.69 -12.01 9.37
CA HIS A 347 -7.32 -10.94 10.14
C HIS A 347 -6.67 -10.80 11.51
N ASN A 348 -6.36 -9.59 11.88
CA ASN A 348 -5.88 -9.24 13.21
C ASN A 348 -7.06 -9.23 14.20
N VAL A 349 -7.06 -10.17 15.12
CA VAL A 349 -8.15 -10.37 16.08
C VAL A 349 -7.65 -10.41 17.52
N ALA A 350 -8.55 -10.19 18.49
CA ALA A 350 -8.20 -10.34 19.89
C ALA A 350 -7.86 -11.81 20.19
N CYS A 351 -6.74 -12.05 20.89
CA CYS A 351 -6.35 -13.40 21.29
C CYS A 351 -7.09 -13.83 22.54
N ASN A 352 -7.97 -14.83 22.38
CA ASN A 352 -8.73 -15.46 23.47
C ASN A 352 -8.23 -16.89 23.78
N LEU A 353 -7.10 -17.30 23.19
CA LEU A 353 -6.56 -18.65 23.36
C LEU A 353 -5.85 -18.78 24.72
N PRO A 354 -5.91 -19.97 25.37
CA PRO A 354 -5.14 -20.23 26.57
C PRO A 354 -3.63 -20.11 26.31
N GLY A 355 -2.94 -19.27 27.07
CA GLY A 355 -1.49 -19.07 26.94
C GLY A 355 -1.08 -17.95 26.02
N CYS A 356 -1.99 -17.20 25.44
CA CYS A 356 -1.67 -15.95 24.74
C CYS A 356 -0.91 -14.99 25.67
N LYS A 357 0.30 -14.68 25.30
CA LYS A 357 1.14 -13.67 26.00
C LYS A 357 0.97 -12.29 25.41
N PHE A 358 0.59 -12.21 24.14
CA PHE A 358 0.23 -10.99 23.45
C PHE A 358 -1.29 -10.95 23.23
N HIS A 359 -1.91 -9.78 23.40
CA HIS A 359 -3.39 -9.67 23.40
C HIS A 359 -4.03 -9.78 22.01
N ARG A 360 -3.23 -9.86 20.95
CA ARG A 360 -3.68 -9.98 19.57
C ARG A 360 -3.08 -11.22 18.92
N THR A 361 -3.80 -11.76 17.92
CA THR A 361 -3.36 -12.84 17.03
C THR A 361 -3.89 -12.61 15.63
N PHE A 362 -3.51 -13.49 14.69
CA PHE A 362 -4.04 -13.47 13.34
C PHE A 362 -4.85 -14.72 13.04
N GLU A 363 -6.03 -14.54 12.47
CA GLU A 363 -6.93 -15.61 12.04
C GLU A 363 -6.95 -15.72 10.52
N VAL A 364 -6.61 -16.90 9.98
CA VAL A 364 -6.57 -17.14 8.55
C VAL A 364 -7.97 -17.21 7.97
N GLN A 365 -8.27 -16.40 6.97
CA GLN A 365 -9.56 -16.35 6.28
C GLN A 365 -9.60 -17.36 5.13
N TRP A 366 -9.89 -18.64 5.44
CA TRP A 366 -9.79 -19.77 4.52
C TRP A 366 -10.70 -19.69 3.31
N GLU A 367 -11.89 -19.11 3.43
CA GLU A 367 -12.91 -19.10 2.38
C GLU A 367 -12.80 -17.88 1.44
N ARG A 368 -12.21 -16.78 1.91
CA ARG A 368 -12.31 -15.49 1.25
C ARG A 368 -11.66 -15.47 -0.12
N PHE A 369 -10.53 -16.13 -0.29
CA PHE A 369 -9.77 -16.18 -1.55
C PHE A 369 -9.76 -17.56 -2.21
N ASN A 370 -10.70 -18.43 -1.87
CA ASN A 370 -10.80 -19.76 -2.47
C ASN A 370 -11.02 -19.74 -4.00
N SER A 371 -11.57 -18.64 -4.53
CA SER A 371 -11.75 -18.43 -5.98
C SER A 371 -10.44 -18.06 -6.70
N PHE A 372 -9.39 -17.70 -5.95
CA PHE A 372 -8.09 -17.47 -6.58
C PHE A 372 -7.52 -18.80 -7.09
N GLY A 373 -6.99 -18.76 -8.29
CA GLY A 373 -6.35 -19.92 -8.86
C GLY A 373 -5.11 -20.36 -8.06
N ASN A 374 -4.61 -21.52 -8.38
CA ASN A 374 -3.38 -22.08 -7.81
C ASN A 374 -2.13 -21.38 -8.38
N ASN A 375 -0.95 -21.69 -7.84
CA ASN A 375 0.36 -21.17 -8.26
C ASN A 375 0.51 -19.64 -8.07
N VAL A 376 -0.05 -19.11 -7.00
CA VAL A 376 0.16 -17.71 -6.60
C VAL A 376 1.59 -17.58 -6.06
N VAL A 377 2.36 -16.66 -6.63
CA VAL A 377 3.74 -16.38 -6.20
C VAL A 377 3.82 -15.19 -5.26
N MET A 378 2.92 -14.23 -5.42
CA MET A 378 2.82 -13.10 -4.50
C MET A 378 1.40 -12.52 -4.52
N ALA A 379 1.07 -11.82 -3.44
CA ALA A 379 -0.14 -11.03 -3.34
C ALA A 379 0.19 -9.73 -2.58
N THR A 380 -0.51 -8.65 -2.90
CA THR A 380 -0.32 -7.35 -2.29
C THR A 380 -1.62 -6.55 -2.26
N PHE A 381 -1.70 -5.58 -1.36
CA PHE A 381 -2.80 -4.66 -1.28
C PHE A 381 -2.65 -3.53 -2.30
N TYR A 382 -3.79 -2.99 -2.77
CA TYR A 382 -3.86 -1.82 -3.62
C TYR A 382 -5.26 -1.20 -3.55
N ASP A 383 -5.37 0.12 -3.62
CA ASP A 383 -6.64 0.87 -3.58
C ASP A 383 -6.99 1.35 -5.00
N PHE A 384 -7.72 0.52 -5.78
CA PHE A 384 -8.07 0.83 -7.18
C PHE A 384 -9.09 1.97 -7.32
N TYR A 385 -10.00 2.08 -6.36
CA TYR A 385 -11.09 3.05 -6.43
C TYR A 385 -10.78 4.35 -5.70
N MET A 386 -9.62 4.46 -5.06
CA MET A 386 -9.22 5.58 -4.21
C MET A 386 -10.27 5.92 -3.15
N ASP A 387 -10.95 4.90 -2.66
CA ASP A 387 -12.00 5.01 -1.66
C ASP A 387 -11.52 4.55 -0.27
N GLY A 388 -10.21 4.32 -0.12
CA GLY A 388 -9.57 3.88 1.11
C GLY A 388 -9.77 2.40 1.43
N VAL A 389 -10.56 1.68 0.64
CA VAL A 389 -10.76 0.24 0.78
C VAL A 389 -9.65 -0.49 0.03
N LEU A 390 -8.90 -1.32 0.74
CA LEU A 390 -7.80 -2.08 0.14
C LEU A 390 -8.33 -3.27 -0.65
N ASP A 391 -8.10 -3.26 -1.95
CA ASP A 391 -8.26 -4.40 -2.84
C ASP A 391 -6.99 -5.27 -2.85
N VAL A 392 -7.01 -6.41 -3.54
CA VAL A 392 -5.88 -7.33 -3.61
C VAL A 392 -5.44 -7.55 -5.06
N ILE A 393 -4.15 -7.32 -5.31
CA ILE A 393 -3.49 -7.79 -6.52
C ILE A 393 -2.72 -9.06 -6.19
N TYR A 394 -2.82 -10.08 -7.03
CA TYR A 394 -2.00 -11.28 -6.90
C TYR A 394 -1.42 -11.70 -8.26
N VAL A 395 -0.26 -12.33 -8.19
CA VAL A 395 0.48 -12.78 -9.36
C VAL A 395 0.53 -14.30 -9.37
N GLN A 396 0.13 -14.89 -10.49
CA GLN A 396 0.17 -16.33 -10.72
C GLN A 396 1.30 -16.68 -11.68
N LYS A 397 1.99 -17.78 -11.40
CA LYS A 397 2.96 -18.38 -12.32
C LYS A 397 2.23 -19.32 -13.28
N ASN A 398 2.26 -19.01 -14.57
CA ASN A 398 1.72 -19.88 -15.59
C ASN A 398 2.85 -20.73 -16.21
N SER A 399 2.77 -22.04 -16.03
CA SER A 399 3.81 -23.00 -16.45
C SER A 399 3.49 -23.67 -17.80
N THR A 400 2.89 -22.97 -18.74
CA THR A 400 2.66 -23.51 -20.08
C THR A 400 3.88 -23.28 -20.98
N ASN A 401 4.59 -24.37 -21.30
CA ASN A 401 5.65 -24.44 -22.31
C ASN A 401 6.87 -23.53 -22.12
N SER A 402 7.93 -24.03 -21.49
CA SER A 402 9.33 -23.54 -21.51
C SER A 402 9.63 -22.06 -21.18
N THR A 403 8.66 -21.16 -21.19
CA THR A 403 8.78 -19.78 -20.74
C THR A 403 7.92 -19.56 -19.51
N GLN A 404 8.55 -19.17 -18.40
CA GLN A 404 7.81 -18.78 -17.20
C GLN A 404 7.11 -17.45 -17.51
N LYS A 405 5.78 -17.45 -17.47
CA LYS A 405 4.98 -16.23 -17.58
C LYS A 405 4.30 -15.94 -16.24
N TYR A 406 4.34 -14.70 -15.84
CA TYR A 406 3.62 -14.19 -14.68
C TYR A 406 2.37 -13.48 -15.17
N ILE A 407 1.25 -13.75 -14.50
CA ILE A 407 -0.05 -13.15 -14.83
C ILE A 407 -0.56 -12.43 -13.58
N MET A 408 -0.79 -11.15 -13.70
CA MET A 408 -1.42 -10.33 -12.66
C MET A 408 -2.93 -10.50 -12.71
N LYS A 409 -3.52 -10.59 -11.53
CA LYS A 409 -4.97 -10.60 -11.34
C LYS A 409 -5.34 -9.68 -10.19
N ALA A 410 -6.56 -9.17 -10.21
CA ALA A 410 -7.07 -8.29 -9.18
C ALA A 410 -8.40 -8.81 -8.61
N PHE A 411 -8.55 -8.61 -7.32
CA PHE A 411 -9.71 -8.98 -6.54
C PHE A 411 -10.24 -7.76 -5.81
N ARG A 412 -11.54 -7.51 -5.96
CA ARG A 412 -12.21 -6.42 -5.29
C ARG A 412 -12.56 -6.78 -3.85
N ASN A 413 -12.27 -5.88 -2.95
CA ASN A 413 -12.79 -5.94 -1.59
C ASN A 413 -14.22 -5.37 -1.56
N GLU A 414 -15.20 -6.25 -1.45
CA GLU A 414 -16.61 -5.86 -1.33
C GLU A 414 -17.00 -5.66 0.13
N LEU A 415 -16.34 -4.73 0.81
CA LEU A 415 -16.79 -4.32 2.13
C LEU A 415 -18.08 -3.50 2.00
N ASP A 416 -19.15 -4.00 2.58
CA ASP A 416 -20.45 -3.33 2.66
C ASP A 416 -20.62 -2.67 4.05
N TYR A 417 -19.53 -2.16 4.61
CA TYR A 417 -19.54 -1.49 5.91
C TYR A 417 -19.52 0.02 5.73
N ASP A 418 -20.33 0.70 6.52
CA ASP A 418 -20.30 2.16 6.69
C ASP A 418 -19.11 2.54 7.61
N THR A 419 -17.91 2.23 7.15
CA THR A 419 -16.66 2.48 7.85
C THR A 419 -15.95 3.72 7.30
N ASN A 420 -15.25 4.41 8.17
CA ASN A 420 -14.48 5.60 7.84
C ASN A 420 -12.98 5.27 7.73
N PHE A 421 -12.24 6.11 7.02
CA PHE A 421 -10.79 6.00 6.88
C PHE A 421 -10.11 7.36 6.80
N ILE A 422 -8.80 7.37 6.94
CA ILE A 422 -7.91 8.43 6.47
C ILE A 422 -6.78 7.82 5.66
N LYS A 423 -6.46 8.44 4.52
CA LYS A 423 -5.33 8.08 3.67
C LYS A 423 -4.31 9.21 3.73
N VAL A 424 -3.08 8.90 4.10
CA VAL A 424 -2.02 9.90 4.32
C VAL A 424 -0.83 9.61 3.43
N ILE A 425 -0.38 10.62 2.70
CA ILE A 425 0.81 10.58 1.85
C ILE A 425 1.76 11.68 2.32
N VAL A 426 3.01 11.34 2.55
CA VAL A 426 4.07 12.31 2.84
C VAL A 426 4.99 12.41 1.64
N VAL A 427 5.14 13.61 1.10
CA VAL A 427 5.95 13.87 -0.09
C VAL A 427 7.16 14.75 0.25
N THR A 428 8.19 14.72 -0.58
CA THR A 428 9.45 15.45 -0.34
C THR A 428 9.29 16.97 -0.27
N GLY A 429 8.24 17.52 -0.89
CA GLY A 429 8.05 18.97 -0.99
C GLY A 429 9.00 19.66 -1.99
N LEU A 430 9.83 18.90 -2.66
CA LEU A 430 10.67 19.41 -3.73
C LEU A 430 9.80 19.87 -4.91
N SER A 431 10.24 20.88 -5.62
CA SER A 431 9.52 21.39 -6.80
C SER A 431 10.51 21.75 -7.89
N ASN A 432 10.19 21.42 -9.14
CA ASN A 432 10.97 21.84 -10.27
C ASN A 432 10.56 23.25 -10.71
N GLU A 433 11.45 24.23 -10.56
CA GLU A 433 11.20 25.63 -10.94
C GLU A 433 11.19 25.89 -12.45
N LYS A 434 11.66 24.95 -13.26
CA LYS A 434 11.73 25.11 -14.73
C LYS A 434 10.35 24.92 -15.34
N VAL A 435 9.65 26.02 -15.60
CA VAL A 435 8.41 26.03 -16.41
C VAL A 435 8.79 25.85 -17.88
N PRO A 436 8.42 24.77 -18.56
CA PRO A 436 8.65 24.66 -19.99
C PRO A 436 7.72 25.64 -20.72
N THR A 437 8.30 26.61 -21.41
CA THR A 437 7.57 27.46 -22.38
C THR A 437 7.51 26.72 -23.71
N ILE A 438 6.37 26.16 -24.05
CA ILE A 438 6.10 25.68 -25.41
C ILE A 438 5.39 26.82 -26.15
N ASN A 439 6.01 27.31 -27.21
CA ASN A 439 5.48 28.37 -28.09
C ASN A 439 5.03 29.67 -27.40
N GLY A 440 5.70 30.08 -26.32
CA GLY A 440 5.43 31.36 -25.67
C GLY A 440 4.13 31.45 -24.88
N THR A 441 3.37 30.37 -24.74
CA THR A 441 2.21 30.28 -23.88
C THR A 441 2.61 29.64 -22.56
N LEU A 442 2.36 30.34 -21.45
CA LEU A 442 2.43 29.79 -20.09
C LEU A 442 1.34 28.72 -19.95
N TYR A 443 1.72 27.45 -20.00
CA TYR A 443 0.84 26.39 -19.55
C TYR A 443 0.63 26.54 -18.04
N THR A 444 -0.61 26.43 -17.59
CA THR A 444 -0.94 26.28 -16.16
C THR A 444 -0.29 24.98 -15.68
N ARG A 445 0.83 25.12 -14.97
CA ARG A 445 1.60 24.00 -14.45
C ARG A 445 0.79 23.34 -13.34
N LYS A 446 0.60 22.02 -13.40
CA LYS A 446 0.31 21.22 -12.22
C LYS A 446 1.57 21.32 -11.35
N VAL A 447 1.47 21.94 -10.18
CA VAL A 447 2.60 22.04 -9.24
C VAL A 447 2.73 20.67 -8.60
N THR A 448 3.82 19.96 -8.88
CA THR A 448 4.17 18.74 -8.19
C THR A 448 4.83 19.11 -6.86
N PHE A 449 4.52 18.37 -5.81
CA PHE A 449 5.12 18.53 -4.48
C PHE A 449 6.22 17.48 -4.22
N GLY A 450 6.80 16.94 -5.27
CA GLY A 450 7.81 15.89 -5.22
C GLY A 450 7.23 14.49 -5.14
N THR A 451 8.06 13.54 -4.78
CA THR A 451 7.74 12.11 -4.68
C THR A 451 7.47 11.70 -3.24
N ASN A 452 6.93 10.50 -3.02
CA ASN A 452 6.77 9.95 -1.68
C ASN A 452 8.13 9.75 -0.99
N LEU A 453 8.23 10.19 0.26
CA LEU A 453 9.45 10.14 1.08
C LEU A 453 9.45 8.89 1.97
N PRO A 454 10.49 8.04 1.99
CA PRO A 454 10.62 6.98 2.97
C PRO A 454 11.03 7.53 4.35
N GLY A 455 10.53 6.91 5.42
CA GLY A 455 10.92 7.19 6.79
C GLY A 455 9.94 7.98 7.66
N PRO A 456 9.07 8.87 7.13
CA PRO A 456 8.15 9.60 7.99
C PRO A 456 7.29 8.68 8.85
N LYS A 457 7.17 9.04 10.13
CA LYS A 457 6.25 8.43 11.08
C LYS A 457 4.93 9.16 11.06
N ILE A 458 3.85 8.46 10.79
CA ILE A 458 2.50 8.99 10.70
C ILE A 458 1.70 8.40 11.87
N GLY A 459 1.16 9.26 12.73
CA GLY A 459 0.35 8.83 13.86
C GLY A 459 -1.00 9.53 13.88
N TYR A 460 -2.04 8.83 14.33
CA TYR A 460 -3.34 9.43 14.56
C TYR A 460 -3.88 9.07 15.94
N ASN A 461 -4.72 9.95 16.48
CA ASN A 461 -5.46 9.72 17.71
C ASN A 461 -6.94 10.05 17.48
N THR A 462 -7.82 9.24 18.02
CA THR A 462 -9.27 9.49 17.95
C THR A 462 -10.01 8.80 19.08
N TRP A 463 -11.20 9.33 19.42
CA TRP A 463 -12.12 8.70 20.34
C TRP A 463 -13.20 7.97 19.56
N SER A 464 -13.39 6.68 19.84
CA SER A 464 -14.50 5.91 19.25
C SER A 464 -15.84 6.33 19.87
N GLN A 465 -16.95 5.95 19.22
CA GLN A 465 -18.30 6.17 19.76
C GLN A 465 -18.52 5.52 21.13
N GLU A 466 -17.79 4.44 21.42
CA GLU A 466 -17.81 3.74 22.70
C GLU A 466 -16.96 4.40 23.78
N SER A 467 -16.47 5.63 23.52
CA SER A 467 -15.55 6.37 24.41
C SER A 467 -14.22 5.64 24.65
N THR A 468 -13.79 4.78 23.73
CA THR A 468 -12.47 4.18 23.76
C THR A 468 -11.50 5.06 22.97
N TYR A 469 -10.32 5.30 23.56
CA TYR A 469 -9.24 6.06 22.90
C TYR A 469 -8.45 5.12 21.99
N ARG A 470 -8.34 5.49 20.74
CA ARG A 470 -7.56 4.76 19.73
C ARG A 470 -6.37 5.60 19.28
N LYS A 471 -5.24 4.94 19.14
CA LYS A 471 -4.00 5.55 18.69
C LYS A 471 -3.30 4.58 17.74
N GLY A 472 -3.12 4.97 16.50
CA GLY A 472 -2.41 4.14 15.51
C GLY A 472 -1.20 4.86 14.97
N VAL A 473 -0.20 4.08 14.55
CA VAL A 473 1.02 4.57 13.92
C VAL A 473 1.37 3.72 12.69
N CYS A 474 1.87 4.39 11.65
CA CYS A 474 2.42 3.77 10.47
C CYS A 474 3.68 4.52 10.03
N ALA A 475 4.64 3.83 9.44
CA ALA A 475 5.77 4.44 8.77
C ALA A 475 5.61 4.32 7.25
N GLN A 476 5.92 5.38 6.51
CA GLN A 476 6.00 5.31 5.05
C GLN A 476 7.33 4.65 4.68
N LEU A 477 7.27 3.35 4.37
CA LEU A 477 8.44 2.53 4.12
C LEU A 477 8.88 2.57 2.65
N PRO A 478 10.17 2.40 2.34
CA PRO A 478 10.66 2.33 0.97
C PRO A 478 10.27 1.01 0.28
N GLN A 479 10.18 1.04 -1.05
CA GLN A 479 9.93 -0.13 -1.94
C GLN A 479 11.17 -1.00 -2.09
N SER A 480 11.91 -1.24 -1.03
CA SER A 480 13.14 -2.05 -1.02
C SER A 480 12.92 -3.37 -0.27
N ALA A 481 13.91 -4.26 -0.26
CA ALA A 481 13.80 -5.62 0.27
C ALA A 481 12.98 -6.57 -0.63
N TYR A 482 13.40 -6.71 -1.88
CA TYR A 482 12.92 -7.74 -2.81
C TYR A 482 11.39 -7.85 -2.89
N PHE A 483 10.76 -6.94 -3.57
CA PHE A 483 9.30 -6.89 -3.72
C PHE A 483 8.55 -6.72 -2.39
N ALA A 484 9.07 -5.85 -1.52
CA ALA A 484 8.36 -5.49 -0.30
C ALA A 484 6.94 -5.00 -0.59
N LEU A 485 6.73 -4.33 -1.73
CA LEU A 485 5.44 -3.87 -2.23
C LEU A 485 4.70 -3.04 -1.17
N GLN A 486 5.44 -2.11 -0.57
CA GLN A 486 4.84 -1.14 0.33
C GLN A 486 4.02 -0.14 -0.48
N LEU A 487 2.85 0.22 0.03
CA LEU A 487 2.08 1.30 -0.57
C LEU A 487 2.79 2.65 -0.30
N PRO A 488 2.80 3.58 -1.27
CA PRO A 488 3.41 4.91 -1.09
C PRO A 488 2.55 5.84 -0.21
N TYR A 489 1.62 5.28 0.55
CA TYR A 489 0.71 5.95 1.45
C TYR A 489 0.33 5.03 2.61
N SER A 490 -0.14 5.64 3.70
CA SER A 490 -0.71 4.93 4.84
C SER A 490 -2.23 5.08 4.84
N ILE A 491 -2.95 3.97 5.02
CA ILE A 491 -4.39 3.96 5.23
C ILE A 491 -4.64 3.49 6.65
N PHE A 492 -5.45 4.25 7.38
CA PHE A 492 -5.96 3.89 8.69
C PHE A 492 -7.46 3.74 8.61
N GLY A 493 -7.98 2.56 8.87
CA GLY A 493 -9.39 2.34 9.12
C GLY A 493 -9.78 2.96 10.46
N LEU A 494 -10.92 3.59 10.48
CA LEU A 494 -11.43 4.28 11.67
C LEU A 494 -12.69 3.62 12.22
N ASP A 495 -13.11 2.51 11.61
CA ASP A 495 -14.37 1.85 11.93
C ASP A 495 -15.57 2.84 11.82
N ARG A 496 -16.58 2.69 12.62
CA ARG A 496 -17.73 3.60 12.72
C ARG A 496 -17.46 4.79 13.63
N THR A 497 -16.32 5.43 13.46
CA THR A 497 -15.85 6.48 14.38
C THR A 497 -16.64 7.78 14.23
N PRO A 498 -16.49 8.67 15.23
CA PRO A 498 -17.11 9.98 15.27
C PRO A 498 -16.70 10.90 14.11
N ASN A 499 -17.30 12.07 14.07
CA ASN A 499 -17.30 13.02 12.97
C ASN A 499 -15.92 13.51 12.50
N PHE A 500 -14.83 13.29 13.26
CA PHE A 500 -13.47 13.71 12.90
C PHE A 500 -12.42 12.92 13.70
N VAL A 501 -11.20 12.88 13.17
CA VAL A 501 -10.01 12.41 13.88
C VAL A 501 -9.45 13.58 14.70
N ASP A 502 -9.20 13.37 15.99
CA ASP A 502 -8.78 14.42 16.90
C ASP A 502 -7.44 15.03 16.49
N THR A 503 -6.46 14.19 16.25
CA THR A 503 -5.13 14.61 15.81
C THR A 503 -4.53 13.66 14.79
N LEU A 504 -3.88 14.22 13.79
CA LEU A 504 -2.97 13.57 12.86
C LEU A 504 -1.60 14.19 13.05
N SER A 505 -0.58 13.39 13.31
CA SER A 505 0.80 13.83 13.51
C SER A 505 1.74 13.22 12.49
N VAL A 506 2.73 13.98 12.08
CA VAL A 506 3.84 13.49 11.24
C VAL A 506 5.15 13.87 11.88
N GLY A 507 6.03 12.88 12.04
CA GLY A 507 7.41 13.04 12.49
C GLY A 507 8.38 12.82 11.33
N LEU A 508 9.35 13.72 11.19
CA LEU A 508 10.39 13.67 10.17
C LEU A 508 11.64 14.41 10.63
N SER A 509 12.81 13.80 10.42
CA SER A 509 14.13 14.43 10.64
C SER A 509 14.34 15.04 12.05
N GLY A 510 13.70 14.47 13.08
CA GLY A 510 13.75 14.96 14.46
C GLY A 510 12.71 16.05 14.77
N TYR A 511 11.88 16.42 13.84
CA TYR A 511 10.79 17.41 14.00
C TYR A 511 9.42 16.75 13.85
N SER A 512 8.39 17.38 14.38
CA SER A 512 7.01 16.91 14.20
C SER A 512 6.02 18.05 14.09
N LYS A 513 4.92 17.77 13.41
CA LYS A 513 3.75 18.66 13.34
C LYS A 513 2.48 17.86 13.47
N SER A 514 1.49 18.44 14.14
CA SER A 514 0.16 17.85 14.28
C SER A 514 -0.90 18.77 13.72
N TRP A 515 -1.90 18.16 13.10
CA TRP A 515 -3.14 18.81 12.63
C TRP A 515 -4.30 18.23 13.42
N THR A 516 -5.29 19.05 13.71
CA THR A 516 -6.44 18.65 14.54
C THR A 516 -7.73 18.66 13.74
N GLN A 517 -8.71 17.88 14.19
CA GLN A 517 -10.07 17.84 13.61
C GLN A 517 -10.07 17.46 12.12
N ILE A 518 -9.38 16.39 11.79
CA ILE A 518 -9.30 15.89 10.40
C ILE A 518 -10.62 15.21 10.04
N ILE A 519 -11.15 15.55 8.88
CA ILE A 519 -12.37 14.96 8.34
C ILE A 519 -12.09 13.55 7.85
N PRO A 520 -12.82 12.53 8.33
CA PRO A 520 -12.72 11.18 7.80
C PRO A 520 -13.09 11.07 6.30
N ASN A 521 -12.79 9.93 5.69
CA ASN A 521 -13.01 9.67 4.27
C ASN A 521 -12.29 10.70 3.39
N SER A 522 -11.06 11.01 3.76
CA SER A 522 -10.23 11.97 3.06
C SER A 522 -8.82 11.43 2.82
N GLN A 523 -8.23 11.90 1.73
CA GLN A 523 -6.82 11.76 1.42
C GLN A 523 -6.10 13.04 1.83
N ILE A 524 -5.00 12.91 2.56
CA ILE A 524 -4.20 14.01 3.08
C ILE A 524 -2.80 13.91 2.49
N VAL A 525 -2.40 14.90 1.73
CA VAL A 525 -1.03 15.05 1.22
C VAL A 525 -0.29 16.00 2.14
N LEU A 526 0.76 15.50 2.78
CA LEU A 526 1.58 16.23 3.72
C LEU A 526 2.90 16.63 3.05
N ILE A 527 3.21 17.91 3.15
CA ILE A 527 4.37 18.53 2.48
C ILE A 527 5.26 19.12 3.58
N PRO A 528 6.25 18.35 4.09
CA PRO A 528 7.13 18.77 5.18
C PRO A 528 8.33 19.56 4.66
N ALA A 529 8.09 20.64 3.93
CA ALA A 529 9.13 21.49 3.37
C ALA A 529 9.05 22.94 3.90
N PRO A 530 10.16 23.49 4.42
CA PRO A 530 11.47 22.87 4.63
C PRO A 530 11.46 21.86 5.81
N PRO A 531 12.32 20.82 5.80
CA PRO A 531 12.27 19.75 6.80
C PRO A 531 12.57 20.20 8.22
N ASP A 532 13.37 21.23 8.39
CA ASP A 532 13.83 21.80 9.67
C ASP A 532 12.87 22.83 10.28
N ASP A 533 11.81 23.25 9.55
CA ASP A 533 10.82 24.23 10.06
C ASP A 533 9.39 23.70 9.97
N PRO A 534 8.89 22.98 11.00
CA PRO A 534 7.54 22.45 11.01
C PRO A 534 6.44 23.51 10.91
N SER A 535 6.73 24.78 11.23
CA SER A 535 5.73 25.85 11.12
C SER A 535 5.26 26.05 9.69
N GLN A 536 6.13 25.80 8.71
CA GLN A 536 5.86 25.95 7.28
C GLN A 536 5.27 24.68 6.64
N TRP A 537 5.31 23.54 7.31
CA TRP A 537 4.73 22.31 6.77
C TRP A 537 3.25 22.49 6.45
N ARG A 538 2.82 21.93 5.35
CA ARG A 538 1.46 22.09 4.81
C ARG A 538 0.76 20.75 4.72
N ALA A 539 -0.56 20.78 4.88
CA ALA A 539 -1.44 19.66 4.62
C ALA A 539 -2.46 20.08 3.55
N GLN A 540 -2.62 19.25 2.52
CA GLN A 540 -3.68 19.38 1.52
C GLN A 540 -4.68 18.26 1.76
N LEU A 541 -5.95 18.62 1.89
CA LEU A 541 -7.03 17.66 2.15
C LEU A 541 -7.87 17.48 0.88
N PHE A 542 -8.02 16.24 0.47
CA PHE A 542 -8.90 15.81 -0.61
C PHE A 542 -10.00 14.93 -0.01
N VAL A 543 -11.25 15.40 -0.04
CA VAL A 543 -12.39 14.63 0.48
C VAL A 543 -12.91 13.71 -0.61
N THR A 544 -12.95 12.42 -0.36
CA THR A 544 -13.57 11.43 -1.25
C THR A 544 -15.09 11.49 -1.06
N PRO A 545 -15.87 11.87 -2.09
CA PRO A 545 -17.32 11.93 -1.97
C PRO A 545 -17.88 10.53 -1.73
N SER A 546 -18.55 10.33 -0.60
CA SER A 546 -19.22 9.05 -0.33
C SER A 546 -20.27 8.74 -1.41
N LYS A 547 -20.11 7.60 -2.09
CA LYS A 547 -21.07 7.12 -3.11
C LYS A 547 -22.47 6.94 -2.53
N VAL A 548 -22.56 6.64 -1.22
CA VAL A 548 -23.82 6.51 -0.47
C VAL A 548 -24.51 7.87 -0.31
N ILE A 549 -23.77 8.93 0.03
CA ILE A 549 -24.30 10.29 0.12
C ILE A 549 -24.83 10.73 -1.25
N LEU A 550 -24.08 10.51 -2.32
CA LEU A 550 -24.49 10.87 -3.67
C LEU A 550 -25.80 10.14 -4.07
N LYS A 551 -25.88 8.82 -3.84
CA LYS A 551 -27.09 8.02 -4.08
C LYS A 551 -28.27 8.53 -3.23
N SER A 552 -28.06 8.86 -1.96
CA SER A 552 -29.08 9.40 -1.07
C SER A 552 -29.63 10.73 -1.57
N VAL A 553 -28.75 11.64 -2.02
CA VAL A 553 -29.15 12.93 -2.61
C VAL A 553 -30.01 12.71 -3.86
N PHE A 554 -29.64 11.77 -4.74
CA PHE A 554 -30.46 11.46 -5.92
C PHE A 554 -31.83 10.91 -5.54
N VAL A 555 -31.91 9.99 -4.58
CA VAL A 555 -33.19 9.41 -4.11
C VAL A 555 -34.06 10.50 -3.46
N LEU A 556 -33.51 11.33 -2.58
CA LEU A 556 -34.25 12.42 -1.95
C LEU A 556 -34.74 13.45 -2.97
N THR A 557 -33.92 13.78 -3.96
CA THR A 557 -34.30 14.69 -5.05
C THR A 557 -35.43 14.11 -5.89
N ALA A 558 -35.37 12.82 -6.21
CA ALA A 558 -36.44 12.14 -6.94
C ALA A 558 -37.78 12.14 -6.17
N ILE A 559 -37.73 11.86 -4.86
CA ILE A 559 -38.91 11.92 -3.98
C ILE A 559 -39.49 13.34 -3.98
N LEU A 560 -38.65 14.36 -3.84
CA LEU A 560 -39.08 15.75 -3.85
C LEU A 560 -39.78 16.12 -5.16
N ILE A 561 -39.27 15.71 -6.31
CA ILE A 561 -39.85 15.92 -7.61
C ILE A 561 -41.26 15.25 -7.70
N VAL A 562 -41.39 14.03 -7.19
CA VAL A 562 -42.69 13.33 -7.15
C VAL A 562 -43.69 14.07 -6.28
N ILE A 563 -43.27 14.52 -5.09
CA ILE A 563 -44.14 15.32 -4.19
C ILE A 563 -44.61 16.60 -4.88
N ILE A 564 -43.68 17.35 -5.48
CA ILE A 564 -44.01 18.58 -6.21
C ILE A 564 -44.98 18.28 -7.36
N GLY A 565 -44.74 17.20 -8.12
CA GLY A 565 -45.62 16.76 -9.19
C GLY A 565 -47.04 16.44 -8.69
N CYS A 566 -47.17 15.73 -7.57
CA CYS A 566 -48.45 15.46 -6.94
C CYS A 566 -49.18 16.72 -6.50
N VAL A 567 -48.47 17.66 -5.85
CA VAL A 567 -49.04 18.95 -5.41
C VAL A 567 -49.52 19.76 -6.60
N LEU A 568 -48.73 19.86 -7.66
CA LEU A 568 -49.13 20.57 -8.90
C LEU A 568 -50.32 19.93 -9.56
N TYR A 569 -50.37 18.59 -9.60
CA TYR A 569 -51.50 17.85 -10.16
C TYR A 569 -52.80 18.09 -9.34
N LEU A 570 -52.70 18.02 -8.01
CA LEU A 570 -53.84 18.29 -7.14
C LEU A 570 -54.34 19.73 -7.27
N HIS A 571 -53.41 20.70 -7.32
CA HIS A 571 -53.74 22.10 -7.53
C HIS A 571 -54.41 22.35 -8.91
N TRP A 572 -53.87 21.72 -9.95
CA TRP A 572 -54.49 21.78 -11.31
C TRP A 572 -55.90 21.17 -11.33
N LYS A 573 -56.06 20.02 -10.68
CA LYS A 573 -57.35 19.34 -10.55
C LYS A 573 -58.37 20.22 -9.81
N GLU A 574 -57.98 20.77 -8.66
CA GLU A 574 -58.84 21.68 -7.87
C GLU A 574 -59.24 22.92 -8.67
N ARG A 575 -58.35 23.46 -9.47
CA ARG A 575 -58.64 24.60 -10.34
C ARG A 575 -59.63 24.23 -11.44
N ASN A 576 -59.53 23.07 -12.03
CA ASN A 576 -60.50 22.58 -13.04
C ASN A 576 -61.86 22.31 -12.39
N ASP A 577 -61.89 21.63 -11.24
CA ASP A 577 -63.16 21.36 -10.52
C ASP A 577 -63.87 22.66 -10.14
N ARG A 578 -63.16 23.73 -9.77
CA ARG A 578 -63.76 25.07 -9.54
C ARG A 578 -64.29 25.72 -10.81
N GLN A 579 -63.64 25.54 -11.94
CA GLN A 579 -64.13 26.05 -13.23
C GLN A 579 -65.42 25.35 -13.66
N ASP A 580 -65.50 24.03 -13.50
CA ASP A 580 -66.70 23.26 -13.78
C ASP A 580 -67.88 23.67 -12.88
N ILE A 581 -67.65 23.96 -11.62
CA ILE A 581 -68.68 24.47 -10.69
C ILE A 581 -69.20 25.85 -11.13
N ILE A 582 -68.29 26.76 -11.51
CA ILE A 582 -68.70 28.11 -12.00
C ILE A 582 -69.49 28.01 -13.30
N GLU A 583 -69.12 27.14 -14.22
CA GLU A 583 -69.82 26.94 -15.46
C GLU A 583 -71.24 26.30 -15.29
N ILE A 584 -71.44 25.47 -14.27
CA ILE A 584 -72.71 24.89 -13.87
C ILE A 584 -73.60 25.98 -13.27
N ASP A 585 -73.09 26.84 -12.40
CA ASP A 585 -73.83 27.97 -11.79
C ASP A 585 -74.26 28.97 -12.87
N GLU A 586 -73.40 29.38 -13.82
CA GLU A 586 -73.77 30.27 -14.89
C GLU A 586 -74.90 29.67 -15.78
N LYS A 587 -74.85 28.37 -16.09
CA LYS A 587 -75.88 27.69 -16.84
C LYS A 587 -77.23 27.57 -16.12
N THR A 588 -77.18 27.60 -14.75
CA THR A 588 -78.38 27.55 -13.92
C THR A 588 -79.03 28.92 -13.82
N TYR A 589 -78.26 30.03 -13.76
CA TYR A 589 -78.78 31.40 -13.74
C TYR A 589 -79.38 31.85 -15.11
N VAL A 590 -79.00 31.26 -16.21
CA VAL A 590 -79.56 31.58 -17.55
C VAL A 590 -80.90 30.87 -17.84
N LYS A 591 -81.39 29.99 -16.95
CA LYS A 591 -82.69 29.27 -17.09
C LYS A 591 -83.75 29.74 -16.13
N ILE A 592 -83.58 30.85 -15.40
CA ILE A 592 -84.61 31.58 -14.67
C ILE A 592 -84.85 32.89 -15.41
#